data_9bd63a0759285c59e7a4f292c2c66d02
#
_entry.id   9bd63a0759285c59e7a4f292c2c66d02
#
_cell.length_a   1.000
_cell.length_b   1.000
_cell.length_c   1.000
_cell.angle_alpha   90.00
_cell.angle_beta   90.00
_cell.angle_gamma   90.00
#
_symmetry.space_group_name_H-M   'P 1'
#
loop_
_entity.id
_entity.type
_entity.pdbx_description
1 polymer ?
#
loop_
_entity_poly.entity_id
_entity_poly.type
_entity_poly.pdbx_seq_one_letter_code
_entity_poly.pdbx_strand_id
1 'polypeptide(L)'
;VSRRRPTLAEVARQAGVSVSTVSKVVNGHLDVAAETRRHIEQLLEQHQYRQRRSPGRQAVGLIDLVFHDLDNSWAMQILAGVEQAAHEHGVGVVVSAVRNDNDRPGRRWLDNVRARGTDGVVLVLSELSPEQRSQLKALGVPVAVVDPVGDLSHEVPAVGTTNWAGGLAATQHLIELGHTRIATISGPTHMLCSRARVDGYRSALDAAGLTVPDEYIGYGDFTIPGGHAETHRLMELPEPPTAIFAGSDMMARGAYEALFERGLRVPQDVSVVGFDDLPEAAWAAPPLTTVRQPLSEMGQMAARTLLRMVAGEKPHPRRVELATELVKRASTGPPPS
;
A
#
# COMPACT_ATOMS: atom_id res chain seq x y z
N VAL A 1 40.59 -19.12 4.37
CA VAL A 1 41.09 -17.96 5.12
C VAL A 1 39.84 -17.17 5.56
N SER A 2 39.53 -17.22 6.87
CA SER A 2 38.37 -16.49 7.47
C SER A 2 38.66 -14.98 7.36
N ARG A 3 37.98 -14.27 6.45
CA ARG A 3 38.03 -12.80 6.39
C ARG A 3 37.42 -12.23 7.68
N ARG A 4 38.29 -11.72 8.55
CA ARG A 4 37.89 -11.01 9.76
C ARG A 4 37.00 -9.82 9.37
N ARG A 5 35.74 -9.80 9.84
CA ARG A 5 34.78 -8.73 9.53
C ARG A 5 35.25 -7.42 10.19
N PRO A 6 35.18 -6.28 9.48
CA PRO A 6 35.64 -4.99 9.99
C PRO A 6 34.83 -4.55 11.22
N THR A 7 35.51 -3.88 12.14
CA THR A 7 34.90 -3.28 13.34
C THR A 7 34.66 -1.79 13.13
N LEU A 8 33.78 -1.16 13.94
CA LEU A 8 33.61 0.31 13.91
C LEU A 8 34.93 1.04 14.14
N ALA A 9 35.84 0.48 14.93
CA ALA A 9 37.13 1.05 15.18
C ALA A 9 38.04 1.04 13.91
N GLU A 10 37.93 0.02 13.06
CA GLU A 10 38.63 -0.05 11.78
C GLU A 10 38.12 0.97 10.78
N VAL A 11 36.77 1.14 10.70
CA VAL A 11 36.13 2.15 9.86
C VAL A 11 36.52 3.55 10.35
N ALA A 12 36.50 3.79 11.67
CA ALA A 12 36.85 5.08 12.27
C ALA A 12 38.31 5.45 11.94
N ARG A 13 39.22 4.50 12.02
CA ARG A 13 40.62 4.69 11.66
C ARG A 13 40.80 5.04 10.18
N GLN A 14 40.09 4.37 9.27
CA GLN A 14 40.16 4.64 7.84
C GLN A 14 39.52 5.97 7.45
N ALA A 15 38.42 6.35 8.12
CA ALA A 15 37.74 7.62 7.91
C ALA A 15 38.47 8.82 8.58
N GLY A 16 39.50 8.56 9.39
CA GLY A 16 40.20 9.62 10.14
C GLY A 16 39.34 10.32 11.21
N VAL A 17 38.34 9.62 11.77
CA VAL A 17 37.42 10.17 12.76
C VAL A 17 37.37 9.31 14.03
N SER A 18 36.70 9.82 15.07
CA SER A 18 36.49 9.04 16.29
C SER A 18 35.48 7.91 16.08
N VAL A 19 35.58 6.82 16.88
CA VAL A 19 34.59 5.73 16.87
C VAL A 19 33.19 6.26 17.19
N SER A 20 33.09 7.27 18.07
CA SER A 20 31.81 7.92 18.38
C SER A 20 31.21 8.64 17.15
N THR A 21 32.03 9.25 16.29
CA THR A 21 31.57 9.87 15.04
C THR A 21 31.03 8.83 14.07
N VAL A 22 31.74 7.69 13.88
CA VAL A 22 31.25 6.58 13.07
C VAL A 22 29.96 6.01 13.67
N SER A 23 29.91 5.82 14.99
CA SER A 23 28.70 5.38 15.68
C SER A 23 27.51 6.32 15.47
N LYS A 24 27.73 7.64 15.47
CA LYS A 24 26.70 8.64 15.17
C LYS A 24 26.17 8.50 13.74
N VAL A 25 27.05 8.28 12.74
CA VAL A 25 26.64 8.07 11.34
C VAL A 25 25.86 6.75 11.22
N VAL A 26 26.38 5.67 11.79
CA VAL A 26 25.72 4.35 11.81
C VAL A 26 24.34 4.40 12.48
N ASN A 27 24.18 5.24 13.50
CA ASN A 27 22.92 5.44 14.22
C ASN A 27 22.06 6.56 13.63
N GLY A 28 22.42 7.16 12.48
CA GLY A 28 21.61 8.15 11.77
C GLY A 28 21.56 9.53 12.44
N HIS A 29 22.48 9.87 13.36
CA HIS A 29 22.52 11.20 13.97
C HIS A 29 22.90 12.26 12.95
N LEU A 30 22.16 13.38 12.89
CA LEU A 30 22.33 14.44 11.89
C LEU A 30 23.44 15.46 12.21
N ASP A 31 24.04 15.36 13.38
CA ASP A 31 25.08 16.28 13.90
C ASP A 31 26.50 16.00 13.36
N VAL A 32 26.62 15.20 12.30
CA VAL A 32 27.86 14.93 11.58
C VAL A 32 27.82 15.64 10.22
N ALA A 33 28.91 16.35 9.89
CA ALA A 33 29.04 17.08 8.63
C ALA A 33 28.76 16.17 7.41
N ALA A 34 28.05 16.69 6.41
CA ALA A 34 27.56 15.91 5.26
C ALA A 34 28.68 15.21 4.46
N GLU A 35 29.84 15.82 4.36
CA GLU A 35 31.02 15.25 3.69
C GLU A 35 31.61 14.07 4.49
N THR A 36 31.79 14.27 5.80
CA THR A 36 32.25 13.22 6.70
C THR A 36 31.28 12.03 6.73
N ARG A 37 29.98 12.31 6.74
CA ARG A 37 28.94 11.29 6.67
C ARG A 37 29.06 10.46 5.39
N ARG A 38 29.11 11.09 4.22
CA ARG A 38 29.24 10.40 2.93
C ARG A 38 30.50 9.51 2.87
N HIS A 39 31.60 10.02 3.40
CA HIS A 39 32.85 9.26 3.42
C HIS A 39 32.74 8.02 4.32
N ILE A 40 32.16 8.15 5.50
CA ILE A 40 31.91 7.02 6.41
C ILE A 40 30.96 6.00 5.79
N GLU A 41 29.87 6.45 5.17
CA GLU A 41 28.90 5.58 4.49
C GLU A 41 29.54 4.77 3.36
N GLN A 42 30.40 5.37 2.55
CA GLN A 42 31.16 4.69 1.50
C GLN A 42 32.09 3.61 2.09
N LEU A 43 32.80 3.90 3.17
CA LEU A 43 33.66 2.92 3.84
C LEU A 43 32.84 1.76 4.45
N LEU A 44 31.69 2.04 5.05
CA LEU A 44 30.79 1.02 5.59
C LEU A 44 30.28 0.10 4.47
N GLU A 45 29.98 0.64 3.30
CA GLU A 45 29.52 -0.11 2.12
C GLU A 45 30.65 -0.95 1.50
N GLN A 46 31.84 -0.38 1.29
CA GLN A 46 33.03 -1.08 0.80
C GLN A 46 33.40 -2.28 1.67
N HIS A 47 33.27 -2.11 2.98
CA HIS A 47 33.57 -3.16 3.95
C HIS A 47 32.41 -4.13 4.18
N GLN A 48 31.26 -3.94 3.50
CA GLN A 48 30.04 -4.71 3.73
C GLN A 48 29.67 -4.75 5.24
N TYR A 49 29.95 -3.62 5.93
CA TYR A 49 29.67 -3.51 7.35
C TYR A 49 28.17 -3.61 7.57
N ARG A 50 27.71 -4.71 8.16
CA ARG A 50 26.35 -4.82 8.69
C ARG A 50 26.44 -4.55 10.18
N GLN A 51 25.70 -3.54 10.62
CA GLN A 51 25.54 -3.30 12.06
C GLN A 51 25.11 -4.63 12.71
N ARG A 52 25.96 -5.19 13.55
CA ARG A 52 25.56 -6.31 14.39
C ARG A 52 24.43 -5.76 15.26
N ARG A 53 23.23 -6.36 15.19
CA ARG A 53 22.38 -6.34 16.36
C ARG A 53 23.28 -6.74 17.52
N SER A 54 23.44 -5.86 18.51
CA SER A 54 24.24 -6.19 19.69
C SER A 54 23.73 -7.54 20.20
N PRO A 55 24.62 -8.54 20.40
CA PRO A 55 24.22 -9.77 21.07
C PRO A 55 23.73 -9.34 22.45
N GLY A 56 22.42 -9.31 22.68
CA GLY A 56 21.84 -8.86 23.94
C GLY A 56 20.75 -7.80 23.84
N ARG A 57 20.39 -7.28 22.66
CA ARG A 57 19.13 -6.51 22.57
C ARG A 57 17.99 -7.50 22.67
N GLN A 58 17.44 -7.62 23.88
CA GLN A 58 16.24 -8.39 24.13
C GLN A 58 15.13 -7.83 23.22
N ALA A 59 14.42 -8.70 22.50
CA ALA A 59 13.28 -8.28 21.71
C ALA A 59 12.31 -7.53 22.63
N VAL A 60 11.86 -6.36 22.21
CA VAL A 60 10.92 -5.54 22.98
C VAL A 60 9.53 -6.17 22.96
N GLY A 61 9.28 -7.05 21.98
CA GLY A 61 7.99 -7.68 21.76
C GLY A 61 6.98 -6.71 21.14
N LEU A 62 7.44 -5.72 20.39
CA LEU A 62 6.62 -4.73 19.72
C LEU A 62 7.01 -4.58 18.26
N ILE A 63 6.01 -4.49 17.38
CA ILE A 63 6.15 -4.05 15.99
C ILE A 63 5.35 -2.79 15.75
N ASP A 64 5.82 -1.91 14.86
CA ASP A 64 5.08 -0.74 14.42
C ASP A 64 4.33 -1.05 13.13
N LEU A 65 3.06 -0.68 13.08
CA LEU A 65 2.21 -0.71 11.91
C LEU A 65 1.90 0.74 11.50
N VAL A 66 2.39 1.14 10.34
CA VAL A 66 2.36 2.53 9.89
C VAL A 66 1.50 2.66 8.66
N PHE A 67 0.41 3.40 8.78
CA PHE A 67 -0.51 3.73 7.69
C PHE A 67 -0.25 5.14 7.17
N HIS A 68 -0.68 5.40 5.94
CA HIS A 68 -0.83 6.77 5.46
C HIS A 68 -1.99 7.44 6.19
N ASP A 69 -3.11 6.72 6.32
CA ASP A 69 -4.38 7.18 6.86
C ASP A 69 -5.08 6.04 7.63
N LEU A 70 -5.95 6.35 8.59
CA LEU A 70 -6.63 5.40 9.48
C LEU A 70 -8.16 5.54 9.49
N ASP A 71 -8.73 6.42 8.68
CA ASP A 71 -10.14 6.78 8.74
C ASP A 71 -11.05 5.93 7.84
N ASN A 72 -10.59 4.75 7.40
CA ASN A 72 -11.33 3.89 6.50
C ASN A 72 -11.29 2.42 6.92
N SER A 73 -12.31 1.66 6.49
CA SER A 73 -12.47 0.24 6.81
C SER A 73 -11.39 -0.64 6.17
N TRP A 74 -10.78 -0.21 5.05
CA TRP A 74 -9.68 -0.89 4.40
C TRP A 74 -8.47 -1.02 5.35
N ALA A 75 -8.10 0.09 6.00
CA ALA A 75 -7.00 0.10 6.98
C ALA A 75 -7.31 -0.81 8.18
N MET A 76 -8.57 -0.84 8.62
CA MET A 76 -8.99 -1.68 9.75
C MET A 76 -8.90 -3.18 9.44
N GLN A 77 -9.18 -3.62 8.21
CA GLN A 77 -9.03 -5.01 7.81
C GLN A 77 -7.56 -5.45 7.81
N ILE A 78 -6.65 -4.60 7.31
CA ILE A 78 -5.20 -4.85 7.37
C ILE A 78 -4.71 -4.90 8.82
N LEU A 79 -5.13 -3.94 9.65
CA LEU A 79 -4.79 -3.89 11.07
C LEU A 79 -5.21 -5.19 11.78
N ALA A 80 -6.44 -5.66 11.56
CA ALA A 80 -6.93 -6.89 12.16
C ALA A 80 -6.06 -8.09 11.80
N GLY A 81 -5.62 -8.19 10.54
CA GLY A 81 -4.72 -9.26 10.10
C GLY A 81 -3.32 -9.18 10.74
N VAL A 82 -2.75 -7.97 10.80
CA VAL A 82 -1.43 -7.75 11.44
C VAL A 82 -1.51 -8.06 12.94
N GLU A 83 -2.55 -7.58 13.62
CA GLU A 83 -2.77 -7.81 15.05
C GLU A 83 -2.90 -9.29 15.36
N GLN A 84 -3.73 -10.02 14.60
CA GLN A 84 -3.91 -11.45 14.78
C GLN A 84 -2.57 -12.20 14.68
N ALA A 85 -1.78 -11.94 13.62
CA ALA A 85 -0.50 -12.60 13.44
C ALA A 85 0.53 -12.22 14.52
N ALA A 86 0.53 -10.99 14.98
CA ALA A 86 1.38 -10.53 16.08
C ALA A 86 0.99 -11.18 17.40
N HIS A 87 -0.31 -11.24 17.70
CA HIS A 87 -0.87 -11.90 18.88
C HIS A 87 -0.47 -13.38 18.97
N GLU A 88 -0.58 -14.12 17.87
CA GLU A 88 -0.15 -15.53 17.77
C GLU A 88 1.33 -15.73 18.18
N HIS A 89 2.15 -14.70 18.03
CA HIS A 89 3.58 -14.72 18.36
C HIS A 89 3.93 -13.99 19.67
N GLY A 90 2.92 -13.55 20.44
CA GLY A 90 3.13 -12.83 21.70
C GLY A 90 3.76 -11.44 21.52
N VAL A 91 3.53 -10.79 20.36
CA VAL A 91 4.08 -9.48 20.01
C VAL A 91 2.96 -8.44 19.97
N GLY A 92 3.20 -7.27 20.57
CA GLY A 92 2.26 -6.15 20.52
C GLY A 92 2.41 -5.33 19.22
N VAL A 93 1.32 -4.66 18.83
CA VAL A 93 1.29 -3.78 17.66
C VAL A 93 1.09 -2.34 18.07
N VAL A 94 1.98 -1.45 17.63
CA VAL A 94 1.82 0.00 17.79
C VAL A 94 1.40 0.60 16.46
N VAL A 95 0.21 1.20 16.43
CA VAL A 95 -0.34 1.80 15.22
C VAL A 95 0.03 3.28 15.13
N SER A 96 0.46 3.72 13.96
CA SER A 96 0.80 5.10 13.65
C SER A 96 0.27 5.50 12.28
N ALA A 97 -0.16 6.77 12.13
CA ALA A 97 -0.47 7.37 10.83
C ALA A 97 0.62 8.37 10.44
N VAL A 98 1.00 8.36 9.15
CA VAL A 98 1.92 9.37 8.57
C VAL A 98 1.09 10.57 8.19
N ARG A 99 0.75 11.44 9.17
CA ARG A 99 0.07 12.69 8.88
C ARG A 99 1.03 13.66 8.20
N ASN A 100 0.58 14.27 7.12
CA ASN A 100 1.28 15.39 6.49
C ASN A 100 1.08 16.66 7.36
N ASP A 101 1.79 16.74 8.49
CA ASP A 101 1.93 18.01 9.21
C ASP A 101 2.78 18.97 8.36
N ASN A 102 2.22 20.15 8.02
CA ASN A 102 2.84 21.17 7.17
C ASN A 102 4.26 21.60 7.60
N ASP A 103 4.65 21.37 8.85
CA ASP A 103 5.95 21.78 9.37
C ASP A 103 7.07 20.72 9.31
N ARG A 104 6.74 19.42 9.29
CA ARG A 104 7.71 18.31 9.15
C ARG A 104 7.02 17.00 8.75
N PRO A 105 6.72 16.77 7.47
CA PRO A 105 6.02 15.55 7.06
C PRO A 105 6.83 14.29 7.40
N GLY A 106 6.22 13.38 8.14
CA GLY A 106 6.67 12.00 8.29
C GLY A 106 7.89 11.74 9.18
N ARG A 107 8.42 12.69 9.95
CA ARG A 107 9.57 12.44 10.85
C ARG A 107 9.17 11.88 12.22
N ARG A 108 8.04 12.31 12.78
CA ARG A 108 7.64 11.94 14.15
C ARG A 108 7.48 10.44 14.37
N TRP A 109 6.94 9.70 13.41
CA TRP A 109 6.77 8.27 13.57
C TRP A 109 8.11 7.53 13.59
N LEU A 110 9.11 7.95 12.78
CA LEU A 110 10.47 7.39 12.80
C LEU A 110 11.19 7.65 14.12
N ASP A 111 11.06 8.87 14.67
CA ASP A 111 11.60 9.20 15.98
C ASP A 111 10.95 8.35 17.07
N ASN A 112 9.64 8.09 16.98
CA ASN A 112 8.91 7.22 17.88
C ASN A 112 9.35 5.76 17.75
N VAL A 113 9.50 5.23 16.53
CA VAL A 113 10.06 3.89 16.26
C VAL A 113 11.44 3.74 16.90
N ARG A 114 12.29 4.76 16.74
CA ARG A 114 13.62 4.80 17.33
C ARG A 114 13.57 4.82 18.86
N ALA A 115 12.75 5.68 19.44
CA ALA A 115 12.62 5.85 20.89
C ALA A 115 12.08 4.58 21.58
N ARG A 116 11.08 3.90 20.98
CA ARG A 116 10.54 2.65 21.48
C ARG A 116 11.50 1.47 21.32
N GLY A 117 12.38 1.55 20.33
CA GLY A 117 13.27 0.45 20.02
C GLY A 117 12.54 -0.77 19.43
N THR A 118 11.47 -0.55 18.69
CA THR A 118 10.62 -1.57 18.09
C THR A 118 11.42 -2.65 17.33
N ASP A 119 10.90 -3.87 17.27
CA ASP A 119 11.58 -5.01 16.65
C ASP A 119 11.47 -5.03 15.13
N GLY A 120 10.41 -4.42 14.58
CA GLY A 120 10.15 -4.36 13.15
C GLY A 120 9.05 -3.36 12.78
N VAL A 121 8.92 -3.05 11.49
CA VAL A 121 7.93 -2.10 10.96
C VAL A 121 7.19 -2.73 9.79
N VAL A 122 5.87 -2.70 9.81
CA VAL A 122 4.99 -2.93 8.65
C VAL A 122 4.54 -1.57 8.13
N LEU A 123 4.78 -1.30 6.86
CA LEU A 123 4.34 -0.08 6.18
C LEU A 123 3.16 -0.43 5.27
N VAL A 124 2.12 0.39 5.29
CA VAL A 124 0.88 0.17 4.51
C VAL A 124 0.63 1.40 3.64
N LEU A 125 0.47 1.20 2.32
CA LEU A 125 0.26 2.27 1.32
C LEU A 125 1.18 3.48 1.55
N SER A 126 2.44 3.21 1.87
CA SER A 126 3.38 4.25 2.24
C SER A 126 4.47 4.39 1.20
N GLU A 127 4.67 5.60 0.74
CA GLU A 127 5.85 6.00 -0.01
C GLU A 127 6.88 6.57 0.97
N LEU A 128 8.01 5.89 1.09
CA LEU A 128 9.11 6.39 1.91
C LEU A 128 10.02 7.30 1.10
N SER A 129 10.31 8.48 1.62
CA SER A 129 11.37 9.30 1.03
C SER A 129 12.74 8.58 1.10
N PRO A 130 13.70 8.94 0.24
CA PRO A 130 15.05 8.39 0.31
C PRO A 130 15.68 8.52 1.71
N GLU A 131 15.42 9.65 2.40
CA GLU A 131 15.89 9.90 3.75
C GLU A 131 15.26 8.96 4.78
N GLN A 132 13.94 8.74 4.69
CA GLN A 132 13.22 7.82 5.58
C GLN A 132 13.70 6.38 5.38
N ARG A 133 13.91 5.94 4.14
CA ARG A 133 14.51 4.64 3.83
C ARG A 133 15.90 4.49 4.42
N SER A 134 16.74 5.53 4.28
CA SER A 134 18.09 5.54 4.85
C SER A 134 18.07 5.46 6.37
N GLN A 135 17.16 6.19 7.02
CA GLN A 135 17.00 6.18 8.48
C GLN A 135 16.53 4.82 9.00
N LEU A 136 15.52 4.18 8.35
CA LEU A 136 15.10 2.81 8.70
C LEU A 136 16.22 1.79 8.55
N LYS A 137 16.97 1.88 7.44
CA LYS A 137 18.14 1.04 7.21
C LYS A 137 19.23 1.25 8.29
N ALA A 138 19.46 2.52 8.68
CA ALA A 138 20.41 2.86 9.74
C ALA A 138 19.99 2.35 11.12
N LEU A 139 18.67 2.32 11.40
CA LEU A 139 18.14 1.72 12.64
C LEU A 139 18.31 0.19 12.67
N GLY A 140 18.58 -0.45 11.54
CA GLY A 140 18.72 -1.91 11.44
C GLY A 140 17.42 -2.65 11.75
N VAL A 141 16.28 -1.98 11.66
CA VAL A 141 14.95 -2.53 11.91
C VAL A 141 14.42 -3.17 10.64
N PRO A 142 13.99 -4.45 10.65
CA PRO A 142 13.33 -5.08 9.51
C PRO A 142 12.06 -4.33 9.10
N VAL A 143 11.79 -4.32 7.79
CA VAL A 143 10.60 -3.66 7.22
C VAL A 143 9.92 -4.64 6.27
N ALA A 144 8.60 -4.73 6.35
CA ALA A 144 7.72 -5.35 5.36
C ALA A 144 6.70 -4.32 4.87
N VAL A 145 6.22 -4.45 3.64
CA VAL A 145 5.29 -3.48 3.02
C VAL A 145 4.03 -4.19 2.58
N VAL A 146 2.89 -3.58 2.85
CA VAL A 146 1.57 -3.97 2.32
C VAL A 146 1.18 -2.94 1.28
N ASP A 147 0.81 -3.41 0.09
CA ASP A 147 0.36 -2.62 -1.06
C ASP A 147 1.29 -1.44 -1.40
N PRO A 148 2.46 -1.71 -1.98
CA PRO A 148 3.47 -0.69 -2.24
C PRO A 148 2.99 0.35 -3.25
N VAL A 149 3.24 1.63 -2.96
CA VAL A 149 2.83 2.76 -3.81
C VAL A 149 3.74 2.92 -5.03
N GLY A 150 5.04 2.74 -4.84
CA GLY A 150 6.07 2.98 -5.87
C GLY A 150 7.09 1.85 -5.96
N ASP A 151 8.18 2.12 -6.67
CA ASP A 151 9.25 1.15 -6.85
C ASP A 151 9.99 0.92 -5.53
N LEU A 152 9.70 -0.20 -4.88
CA LEU A 152 10.46 -0.67 -3.73
C LEU A 152 11.78 -1.26 -4.20
N SER A 153 12.85 -1.02 -3.45
CA SER A 153 14.08 -1.79 -3.65
C SER A 153 13.74 -3.28 -3.58
N HIS A 154 14.34 -4.09 -4.45
CA HIS A 154 14.13 -5.56 -4.47
C HIS A 154 14.48 -6.25 -3.14
N GLU A 155 15.02 -5.52 -2.17
CA GLU A 155 15.42 -6.06 -0.86
C GLU A 155 14.29 -6.03 0.18
N VAL A 156 13.24 -5.21 -0.01
CA VAL A 156 12.13 -5.06 0.95
C VAL A 156 11.00 -6.01 0.56
N PRO A 157 10.60 -6.93 1.46
CA PRO A 157 9.45 -7.79 1.23
C PRO A 157 8.17 -6.98 1.11
N ALA A 158 7.34 -7.36 0.14
CA ALA A 158 6.05 -6.72 -0.10
C ALA A 158 4.95 -7.75 -0.36
N VAL A 159 3.77 -7.44 0.16
CA VAL A 159 2.53 -8.19 -0.07
C VAL A 159 1.55 -7.26 -0.76
N GLY A 160 1.01 -7.68 -1.89
CA GLY A 160 -0.02 -6.99 -2.65
C GLY A 160 -1.12 -7.95 -3.08
N THR A 161 -1.96 -7.50 -4.01
CA THR A 161 -3.00 -8.32 -4.63
C THR A 161 -2.90 -8.27 -6.16
N THR A 162 -3.56 -9.22 -6.81
CA THR A 162 -3.64 -9.30 -8.28
C THR A 162 -4.54 -8.18 -8.84
N ASN A 163 -4.12 -6.92 -8.65
CA ASN A 163 -4.90 -5.73 -9.02
C ASN A 163 -5.31 -5.70 -10.51
N TRP A 164 -4.40 -6.10 -11.41
CA TRP A 164 -4.70 -6.18 -12.83
C TRP A 164 -5.80 -7.20 -13.13
N ALA A 165 -5.69 -8.41 -12.56
CA ALA A 165 -6.70 -9.45 -12.74
C ALA A 165 -8.06 -9.05 -12.15
N GLY A 166 -8.05 -8.32 -11.03
CA GLY A 166 -9.27 -7.78 -10.44
C GLY A 166 -9.95 -6.74 -11.33
N GLY A 167 -9.19 -5.80 -11.90
CA GLY A 167 -9.72 -4.82 -12.86
C GLY A 167 -10.26 -5.47 -14.14
N LEU A 168 -9.54 -6.49 -14.63
CA LEU A 168 -10.00 -7.32 -15.75
C LEU A 168 -11.35 -8.00 -15.44
N ALA A 169 -11.45 -8.69 -14.31
CA ALA A 169 -12.65 -9.44 -13.93
C ALA A 169 -13.87 -8.54 -13.69
N ALA A 170 -13.68 -7.37 -13.05
CA ALA A 170 -14.73 -6.37 -12.86
C ALA A 170 -15.30 -5.89 -14.21
N THR A 171 -14.44 -5.60 -15.15
CA THR A 171 -14.83 -5.07 -16.46
C THR A 171 -15.43 -6.15 -17.35
N GLN A 172 -14.86 -7.36 -17.35
CA GLN A 172 -15.43 -8.51 -18.06
C GLN A 172 -16.86 -8.80 -17.60
N HIS A 173 -17.12 -8.75 -16.30
CA HIS A 173 -18.46 -8.93 -15.78
C HIS A 173 -19.47 -7.92 -16.35
N LEU A 174 -19.10 -6.66 -16.49
CA LEU A 174 -19.97 -5.63 -17.09
C LEU A 174 -20.18 -5.89 -18.59
N ILE A 175 -19.14 -6.33 -19.31
CA ILE A 175 -19.24 -6.70 -20.73
C ILE A 175 -20.16 -7.92 -20.91
N GLU A 176 -20.05 -8.94 -20.04
CA GLU A 176 -20.92 -10.13 -20.06
C GLU A 176 -22.39 -9.78 -19.85
N LEU A 177 -22.69 -8.70 -19.11
CA LEU A 177 -24.04 -8.17 -18.94
C LEU A 177 -24.56 -7.37 -20.15
N GLY A 178 -23.72 -7.12 -21.15
CA GLY A 178 -24.07 -6.43 -22.38
C GLY A 178 -23.70 -4.94 -22.42
N HIS A 179 -22.99 -4.42 -21.42
CA HIS A 179 -22.55 -3.02 -21.41
C HIS A 179 -21.44 -2.80 -22.47
N THR A 180 -21.58 -1.73 -23.24
CA THR A 180 -20.56 -1.28 -24.20
C THR A 180 -20.00 0.11 -23.82
N ARG A 181 -20.73 0.90 -23.05
CA ARG A 181 -20.28 2.19 -22.50
C ARG A 181 -19.95 2.00 -21.02
N ILE A 182 -18.72 1.58 -20.76
CA ILE A 182 -18.24 1.27 -19.41
C ILE A 182 -17.17 2.30 -19.05
N ALA A 183 -17.36 3.07 -17.98
CA ALA A 183 -16.34 3.97 -17.44
C ALA A 183 -15.60 3.34 -16.26
N THR A 184 -14.42 3.87 -15.93
CA THR A 184 -13.72 3.54 -14.71
C THR A 184 -13.35 4.80 -13.93
N ILE A 185 -13.46 4.74 -12.59
CA ILE A 185 -12.98 5.77 -11.68
C ILE A 185 -11.77 5.16 -10.95
N SER A 186 -10.58 5.54 -11.38
CA SER A 186 -9.33 5.08 -10.81
C SER A 186 -8.95 5.87 -9.55
N GLY A 187 -8.04 5.34 -8.74
CA GLY A 187 -7.35 6.10 -7.69
C GLY A 187 -6.21 6.97 -8.25
N PRO A 188 -5.35 7.52 -7.36
CA PRO A 188 -4.23 8.38 -7.75
C PRO A 188 -3.29 7.69 -8.74
N THR A 189 -2.89 8.41 -9.79
CA THR A 189 -2.12 7.86 -10.93
C THR A 189 -0.71 7.40 -10.58
N HIS A 190 -0.14 7.89 -9.47
CA HIS A 190 1.18 7.47 -9.00
C HIS A 190 1.15 6.11 -8.28
N MET A 191 -0.02 5.64 -7.84
CA MET A 191 -0.16 4.35 -7.15
C MET A 191 -0.16 3.17 -8.13
N LEU A 192 0.62 2.14 -7.81
CA LEU A 192 0.72 0.93 -8.65
C LEU A 192 -0.60 0.20 -8.79
N CYS A 193 -1.37 0.07 -7.69
CA CYS A 193 -2.68 -0.57 -7.70
C CYS A 193 -3.67 0.14 -8.63
N SER A 194 -3.68 1.50 -8.64
CA SER A 194 -4.53 2.29 -9.52
C SER A 194 -4.24 2.00 -10.99
N ARG A 195 -2.96 2.05 -11.38
CA ARG A 195 -2.53 1.77 -12.75
C ARG A 195 -2.89 0.35 -13.17
N ALA A 196 -2.58 -0.63 -12.31
CA ALA A 196 -2.86 -2.03 -12.62
C ALA A 196 -4.36 -2.30 -12.81
N ARG A 197 -5.25 -1.69 -12.00
CA ARG A 197 -6.71 -1.80 -12.15
C ARG A 197 -7.18 -1.22 -13.48
N VAL A 198 -6.65 -0.04 -13.89
CA VAL A 198 -6.95 0.59 -15.17
C VAL A 198 -6.43 -0.25 -16.36
N ASP A 199 -5.23 -0.82 -16.22
CA ASP A 199 -4.66 -1.67 -17.27
C ASP A 199 -5.47 -2.97 -17.44
N GLY A 200 -5.99 -3.53 -16.34
CA GLY A 200 -6.93 -4.66 -16.39
C GLY A 200 -8.25 -4.30 -17.06
N TYR A 201 -8.81 -3.13 -16.75
CA TYR A 201 -10.00 -2.57 -17.39
C TYR A 201 -9.80 -2.41 -18.91
N ARG A 202 -8.71 -1.76 -19.34
CA ARG A 202 -8.37 -1.60 -20.76
C ARG A 202 -8.24 -2.95 -21.45
N SER A 203 -7.55 -3.90 -20.83
CA SER A 203 -7.35 -5.23 -21.40
C SER A 203 -8.66 -5.99 -21.61
N ALA A 204 -9.66 -5.84 -20.72
CA ALA A 204 -10.97 -6.46 -20.89
C ALA A 204 -11.74 -5.87 -22.08
N LEU A 205 -11.68 -4.55 -22.24
CA LEU A 205 -12.35 -3.85 -23.34
C LEU A 205 -11.70 -4.18 -24.68
N ASP A 206 -10.37 -4.14 -24.76
CA ASP A 206 -9.61 -4.51 -25.96
C ASP A 206 -9.93 -5.94 -26.40
N ALA A 207 -10.00 -6.88 -25.45
CA ALA A 207 -10.36 -8.27 -25.75
C ALA A 207 -11.78 -8.42 -26.29
N ALA A 208 -12.70 -7.53 -25.90
CA ALA A 208 -14.07 -7.48 -26.40
C ALA A 208 -14.25 -6.64 -27.68
N GLY A 209 -13.18 -6.04 -28.20
CA GLY A 209 -13.24 -5.15 -29.37
C GLY A 209 -13.95 -3.82 -29.09
N LEU A 210 -14.03 -3.41 -27.83
CA LEU A 210 -14.67 -2.15 -27.41
C LEU A 210 -13.61 -1.04 -27.34
N THR A 211 -13.88 0.07 -28.03
CA THR A 211 -13.05 1.27 -27.92
C THR A 211 -13.62 2.17 -26.82
N VAL A 212 -12.77 2.58 -25.89
CA VAL A 212 -13.16 3.48 -24.80
C VAL A 212 -12.50 4.84 -24.98
N PRO A 213 -13.27 5.93 -25.01
CA PRO A 213 -12.73 7.28 -24.99
C PRO A 213 -11.93 7.52 -23.69
N ASP A 214 -10.83 8.28 -23.77
CA ASP A 214 -10.03 8.62 -22.59
C ASP A 214 -10.85 9.35 -21.51
N GLU A 215 -11.88 10.08 -21.88
CA GLU A 215 -12.82 10.76 -20.99
C GLU A 215 -13.64 9.81 -20.09
N TYR A 216 -13.72 8.52 -20.42
CA TYR A 216 -14.35 7.49 -19.57
C TYR A 216 -13.45 7.02 -18.44
N ILE A 217 -12.21 7.47 -18.40
CA ILE A 217 -11.29 7.20 -17.30
C ILE A 217 -11.27 8.41 -16.38
N GLY A 218 -11.90 8.28 -15.22
CA GLY A 218 -11.84 9.25 -14.13
C GLY A 218 -10.70 8.95 -13.17
N TYR A 219 -10.21 9.98 -12.51
CA TYR A 219 -9.13 9.87 -11.52
C TYR A 219 -9.58 10.47 -10.19
N GLY A 220 -10.00 9.62 -9.27
CA GLY A 220 -10.30 9.98 -7.89
C GLY A 220 -9.07 9.79 -6.98
N ASP A 221 -9.36 9.68 -5.69
CA ASP A 221 -8.37 9.61 -4.62
C ASP A 221 -8.65 8.51 -3.58
N PHE A 222 -9.49 7.53 -3.95
CA PHE A 222 -10.02 6.46 -3.10
C PHE A 222 -10.97 6.93 -2.01
N THR A 223 -11.46 8.18 -2.08
CA THR A 223 -12.44 8.72 -1.13
C THR A 223 -13.86 8.73 -1.71
N ILE A 224 -14.87 8.85 -0.84
CA ILE A 224 -16.27 9.05 -1.25
C ILE A 224 -16.41 10.34 -2.08
N PRO A 225 -15.89 11.51 -1.64
CA PRO A 225 -15.98 12.74 -2.43
C PRO A 225 -15.32 12.64 -3.81
N GLY A 226 -14.17 11.96 -3.92
CA GLY A 226 -13.52 11.75 -5.21
C GLY A 226 -14.35 10.90 -6.16
N GLY A 227 -14.95 9.81 -5.67
CA GLY A 227 -15.89 8.99 -6.45
C GLY A 227 -17.13 9.74 -6.89
N HIS A 228 -17.70 10.57 -6.00
CA HIS A 228 -18.86 11.42 -6.26
C HIS A 228 -18.56 12.43 -7.38
N ALA A 229 -17.49 13.21 -7.26
CA ALA A 229 -17.12 14.22 -8.23
C ALA A 229 -16.89 13.64 -9.64
N GLU A 230 -16.14 12.53 -9.71
CA GLU A 230 -15.87 11.86 -10.99
C GLU A 230 -17.11 11.25 -11.62
N THR A 231 -18.05 10.72 -10.80
CA THR A 231 -19.32 10.23 -11.33
C THR A 231 -20.17 11.36 -11.91
N HIS A 232 -20.22 12.52 -11.25
CA HIS A 232 -20.90 13.69 -11.82
C HIS A 232 -20.31 14.07 -13.18
N ARG A 233 -18.98 14.14 -13.30
CA ARG A 233 -18.28 14.44 -14.55
C ARG A 233 -18.63 13.42 -15.65
N LEU A 234 -18.59 12.12 -15.32
CA LEU A 234 -18.90 11.05 -16.28
C LEU A 234 -20.33 11.10 -16.78
N MET A 235 -21.29 11.44 -15.90
CA MET A 235 -22.70 11.55 -16.25
C MET A 235 -23.04 12.84 -17.02
N GLU A 236 -22.12 13.79 -17.15
CA GLU A 236 -22.24 15.01 -17.98
C GLU A 236 -21.69 14.83 -19.40
N LEU A 237 -21.07 13.70 -19.70
CA LEU A 237 -20.58 13.42 -21.05
C LEU A 237 -21.74 13.35 -22.06
N PRO A 238 -21.52 13.70 -23.33
CA PRO A 238 -22.56 13.61 -24.37
C PRO A 238 -23.17 12.20 -24.52
N GLU A 239 -22.34 11.19 -24.35
CA GLU A 239 -22.73 9.78 -24.26
C GLU A 239 -22.34 9.23 -22.87
N PRO A 240 -23.17 9.37 -21.84
CA PRO A 240 -22.79 8.93 -20.50
C PRO A 240 -22.64 7.40 -20.45
N PRO A 241 -21.78 6.87 -19.56
CA PRO A 241 -21.61 5.43 -19.38
C PRO A 241 -22.87 4.81 -18.81
N THR A 242 -23.14 3.56 -19.17
CA THR A 242 -24.21 2.73 -18.59
C THR A 242 -23.71 1.85 -17.46
N ALA A 243 -22.37 1.79 -17.26
CA ALA A 243 -21.74 1.09 -16.17
C ALA A 243 -20.46 1.80 -15.72
N ILE A 244 -20.18 1.74 -14.43
CA ILE A 244 -18.99 2.32 -13.80
C ILE A 244 -18.26 1.25 -12.99
N PHE A 245 -16.98 1.05 -13.31
CA PHE A 245 -16.05 0.34 -12.46
C PHE A 245 -15.29 1.35 -11.57
N ALA A 246 -15.66 1.42 -10.30
CA ALA A 246 -14.99 2.24 -9.31
C ALA A 246 -13.81 1.47 -8.71
N GLY A 247 -12.62 2.06 -8.72
CA GLY A 247 -11.39 1.45 -8.26
C GLY A 247 -11.28 1.27 -6.74
N SER A 248 -12.33 1.60 -5.97
CA SER A 248 -12.52 1.22 -4.56
C SER A 248 -13.99 1.24 -4.18
N ASP A 249 -14.37 0.54 -3.12
CA ASP A 249 -15.74 0.55 -2.58
C ASP A 249 -16.13 1.93 -2.04
N MET A 250 -15.16 2.70 -1.53
CA MET A 250 -15.40 4.08 -1.09
C MET A 250 -15.77 4.99 -2.26
N MET A 251 -15.08 4.87 -3.40
CA MET A 251 -15.43 5.60 -4.62
C MET A 251 -16.77 5.11 -5.21
N ALA A 252 -17.06 3.79 -5.14
CA ALA A 252 -18.33 3.24 -5.54
C ALA A 252 -19.49 3.81 -4.70
N ARG A 253 -19.27 4.03 -3.40
CA ARG A 253 -20.22 4.71 -2.52
C ARG A 253 -20.47 6.15 -2.99
N GLY A 254 -19.40 6.89 -3.34
CA GLY A 254 -19.53 8.23 -3.92
C GLY A 254 -20.30 8.21 -5.25
N ALA A 255 -20.08 7.19 -6.08
CA ALA A 255 -20.84 7.01 -7.31
C ALA A 255 -22.34 6.80 -7.03
N TYR A 256 -22.70 6.02 -6.00
CA TYR A 256 -24.11 5.86 -5.59
C TYR A 256 -24.74 7.19 -5.20
N GLU A 257 -24.05 8.02 -4.43
CA GLU A 257 -24.55 9.32 -3.99
C GLU A 257 -24.79 10.24 -5.19
N ALA A 258 -23.83 10.34 -6.10
CA ALA A 258 -23.95 11.16 -7.31
C ALA A 258 -25.07 10.70 -8.25
N LEU A 259 -25.25 9.39 -8.42
CA LEU A 259 -26.34 8.82 -9.22
C LEU A 259 -27.69 9.08 -8.58
N PHE A 260 -27.81 8.92 -7.27
CA PHE A 260 -29.03 9.21 -6.49
C PHE A 260 -29.46 10.68 -6.62
N GLU A 261 -28.52 11.63 -6.49
CA GLU A 261 -28.77 13.06 -6.66
C GLU A 261 -29.33 13.41 -8.06
N ARG A 262 -28.95 12.62 -9.08
CA ARG A 262 -29.43 12.74 -10.46
C ARG A 262 -30.74 11.98 -10.71
N GLY A 263 -31.30 11.31 -9.70
CA GLY A 263 -32.50 10.48 -9.84
C GLY A 263 -32.26 9.19 -10.63
N LEU A 264 -31.01 8.75 -10.80
CA LEU A 264 -30.62 7.52 -11.48
C LEU A 264 -30.53 6.36 -10.50
N ARG A 265 -31.04 5.21 -10.91
CA ARG A 265 -31.13 4.00 -10.08
C ARG A 265 -29.97 3.03 -10.40
N VAL A 266 -29.41 2.45 -9.37
CA VAL A 266 -28.45 1.34 -9.47
C VAL A 266 -29.21 0.03 -9.19
N PRO A 267 -29.17 -0.97 -10.06
CA PRO A 267 -28.43 -1.04 -11.34
C PRO A 267 -29.27 -0.64 -12.57
N GLN A 268 -30.56 -0.24 -12.42
CA GLN A 268 -31.51 -0.14 -13.53
C GLN A 268 -31.11 0.89 -14.59
N ASP A 269 -30.50 1.99 -14.17
CA ASP A 269 -30.08 3.07 -15.07
C ASP A 269 -28.55 3.05 -15.27
N VAL A 270 -27.79 2.74 -14.20
CA VAL A 270 -26.31 2.59 -14.24
C VAL A 270 -25.87 1.44 -13.35
N SER A 271 -25.10 0.50 -13.90
CA SER A 271 -24.42 -0.55 -13.13
C SER A 271 -23.17 -0.02 -12.45
N VAL A 272 -22.89 -0.46 -11.22
CA VAL A 272 -21.70 -0.07 -10.47
C VAL A 272 -20.98 -1.30 -9.92
N VAL A 273 -19.66 -1.39 -10.16
CA VAL A 273 -18.76 -2.39 -9.57
C VAL A 273 -17.74 -1.65 -8.73
N GLY A 274 -17.47 -2.14 -7.51
CA GLY A 274 -16.43 -1.63 -6.61
C GLY A 274 -15.16 -2.48 -6.63
N PHE A 275 -14.28 -2.19 -5.68
CA PHE A 275 -13.05 -2.93 -5.41
C PHE A 275 -12.76 -2.82 -3.92
N ASP A 276 -12.38 -3.91 -3.26
CA ASP A 276 -11.94 -4.14 -1.88
C ASP A 276 -12.80 -5.18 -1.16
N ASP A 277 -14.11 -5.22 -1.37
CA ASP A 277 -15.13 -5.98 -0.63
C ASP A 277 -15.13 -5.64 0.86
N LEU A 278 -15.19 -4.33 1.14
CA LEU A 278 -15.34 -3.83 2.50
C LEU A 278 -16.70 -4.25 3.10
N PRO A 279 -16.83 -4.32 4.44
CA PRO A 279 -18.13 -4.66 5.07
C PRO A 279 -19.30 -3.81 4.57
N GLU A 280 -19.04 -2.53 4.28
CA GLU A 280 -20.04 -1.58 3.76
C GLU A 280 -20.59 -1.97 2.39
N ALA A 281 -19.83 -2.70 1.58
CA ALA A 281 -20.28 -3.17 0.27
C ALA A 281 -21.51 -4.10 0.38
N ALA A 282 -21.57 -4.91 1.43
CA ALA A 282 -22.69 -5.81 1.69
C ALA A 282 -23.93 -5.06 2.22
N TRP A 283 -23.74 -3.91 2.85
CA TRP A 283 -24.83 -3.10 3.47
C TRP A 283 -25.29 -1.95 2.56
N ALA A 284 -24.62 -1.73 1.44
CA ALA A 284 -25.04 -0.74 0.45
C ALA A 284 -26.44 -1.07 -0.10
N ALA A 285 -27.15 -0.06 -0.59
CA ALA A 285 -28.47 -0.22 -1.16
C ALA A 285 -28.48 0.30 -2.61
N PRO A 286 -28.43 -0.62 -3.59
CA PRO A 286 -28.36 -2.08 -3.47
C PRO A 286 -26.99 -2.59 -3.00
N PRO A 287 -26.89 -3.84 -2.47
CA PRO A 287 -25.59 -4.45 -2.12
C PRO A 287 -24.61 -4.42 -3.30
N LEU A 288 -23.37 -3.95 -3.06
CA LEU A 288 -22.38 -3.65 -4.08
C LEU A 288 -21.69 -4.92 -4.60
N THR A 289 -21.74 -5.15 -5.91
CA THR A 289 -20.84 -6.06 -6.63
C THR A 289 -19.44 -5.45 -6.59
N THR A 290 -18.44 -6.21 -6.14
CA THR A 290 -17.08 -5.68 -5.93
C THR A 290 -16.03 -6.76 -6.09
N VAL A 291 -14.79 -6.35 -6.29
CA VAL A 291 -13.63 -7.26 -6.32
C VAL A 291 -13.06 -7.36 -4.91
N ARG A 292 -13.15 -8.55 -4.31
CA ARG A 292 -12.59 -8.84 -2.98
C ARG A 292 -11.08 -8.85 -3.02
N GLN A 293 -10.46 -8.10 -2.12
CA GLN A 293 -9.08 -8.25 -1.70
C GLN A 293 -9.02 -9.03 -0.38
N PRO A 294 -8.10 -10.00 -0.22
CA PRO A 294 -7.92 -10.70 1.06
C PRO A 294 -7.12 -9.83 2.05
N LEU A 295 -7.67 -8.68 2.44
CA LEU A 295 -6.98 -7.63 3.19
C LEU A 295 -6.39 -8.11 4.52
N SER A 296 -7.18 -8.89 5.29
CA SER A 296 -6.70 -9.46 6.55
C SER A 296 -5.54 -10.43 6.32
N GLU A 297 -5.61 -11.26 5.27
CA GLU A 297 -4.52 -12.19 4.92
C GLU A 297 -3.26 -11.44 4.47
N MET A 298 -3.40 -10.31 3.75
CA MET A 298 -2.26 -9.44 3.41
C MET A 298 -1.56 -8.94 4.68
N GLY A 299 -2.33 -8.46 5.65
CA GLY A 299 -1.82 -8.03 6.95
C GLY A 299 -1.11 -9.16 7.71
N GLN A 300 -1.73 -10.33 7.79
CA GLN A 300 -1.14 -11.51 8.43
C GLN A 300 0.18 -11.92 7.77
N MET A 301 0.19 -11.99 6.44
CA MET A 301 1.38 -12.39 5.68
C MET A 301 2.54 -11.40 5.86
N ALA A 302 2.25 -10.10 5.84
CA ALA A 302 3.24 -9.06 6.08
C ALA A 302 3.83 -9.15 7.49
N ALA A 303 2.97 -9.32 8.51
CA ALA A 303 3.40 -9.46 9.90
C ALA A 303 4.24 -10.73 10.11
N ARG A 304 3.80 -11.89 9.64
CA ARG A 304 4.56 -13.15 9.72
C ARG A 304 5.91 -13.04 9.01
N THR A 305 5.94 -12.40 7.83
CA THR A 305 7.18 -12.16 7.09
C THR A 305 8.13 -11.28 7.90
N LEU A 306 7.61 -10.21 8.50
CA LEU A 306 8.38 -9.32 9.37
C LEU A 306 8.94 -10.06 10.58
N LEU A 307 8.12 -10.84 11.28
CA LEU A 307 8.53 -11.59 12.49
C LEU A 307 9.61 -12.63 12.18
N ARG A 308 9.54 -13.31 11.03
CA ARG A 308 10.61 -14.18 10.55
C ARG A 308 11.91 -13.41 10.31
N MET A 309 11.84 -12.20 9.74
CA MET A 309 13.01 -11.34 9.59
C MET A 309 13.58 -10.90 10.95
N VAL A 310 12.72 -10.62 11.92
CA VAL A 310 13.13 -10.33 13.31
C VAL A 310 13.88 -11.52 13.90
N ALA A 311 13.46 -12.74 13.63
CA ALA A 311 14.15 -13.97 14.02
C ALA A 311 15.45 -14.23 13.24
N GLY A 312 15.78 -13.40 12.25
CA GLY A 312 17.02 -13.50 11.46
C GLY A 312 16.89 -14.32 10.17
N GLU A 313 15.67 -14.73 9.81
CA GLU A 313 15.41 -15.41 8.55
C GLU A 313 15.43 -14.42 7.38
N LYS A 314 15.72 -14.95 6.17
CA LYS A 314 15.61 -14.19 4.94
C LYS A 314 14.31 -14.62 4.24
N PRO A 315 13.31 -13.71 4.11
CA PRO A 315 12.06 -14.07 3.45
C PRO A 315 12.31 -14.40 1.97
N HIS A 316 11.64 -15.46 1.51
CA HIS A 316 11.59 -15.83 0.10
C HIS A 316 10.24 -16.52 -0.18
N PRO A 317 9.47 -16.11 -1.20
CA PRO A 317 9.71 -14.96 -2.10
C PRO A 317 9.60 -13.62 -1.37
N ARG A 318 10.19 -12.57 -1.95
CA ARG A 318 10.15 -11.21 -1.37
C ARG A 318 8.92 -10.42 -1.80
N ARG A 319 8.32 -10.77 -2.94
CA ARG A 319 7.06 -10.17 -3.41
C ARG A 319 6.03 -11.27 -3.54
N VAL A 320 4.88 -11.03 -2.96
CA VAL A 320 3.73 -11.94 -2.99
C VAL A 320 2.51 -11.13 -3.39
N GLU A 321 1.77 -11.63 -4.36
CA GLU A 321 0.46 -11.12 -4.72
C GLU A 321 -0.60 -12.18 -4.38
N LEU A 322 -1.57 -11.79 -3.57
CA LEU A 322 -2.72 -12.63 -3.24
C LEU A 322 -3.80 -12.47 -4.29
N ALA A 323 -4.50 -13.54 -4.58
CA ALA A 323 -5.56 -13.54 -5.58
C ALA A 323 -6.73 -12.67 -5.15
N THR A 324 -7.29 -11.91 -6.11
CA THR A 324 -8.56 -11.20 -5.97
C THR A 324 -9.71 -12.04 -6.53
N GLU A 325 -10.93 -11.81 -6.07
CA GLU A 325 -12.14 -12.52 -6.47
C GLU A 325 -13.30 -11.54 -6.70
N LEU A 326 -14.04 -11.70 -7.80
CA LEU A 326 -15.26 -10.92 -8.05
C LEU A 326 -16.43 -11.47 -7.22
N VAL A 327 -16.98 -10.64 -6.34
CA VAL A 327 -18.16 -10.93 -5.53
C VAL A 327 -19.38 -10.27 -6.15
N LYS A 328 -20.21 -11.06 -6.83
CA LYS A 328 -21.42 -10.56 -7.50
C LYS A 328 -22.53 -10.35 -6.46
N ARG A 329 -23.17 -9.16 -6.49
CA ARG A 329 -24.32 -8.77 -5.65
C ARG A 329 -25.41 -8.13 -6.53
N ALA A 330 -26.03 -7.06 -6.06
CA ALA A 330 -27.23 -6.50 -6.70
C ALA A 330 -27.00 -5.14 -7.40
N SER A 331 -25.76 -4.65 -7.49
CA SER A 331 -25.45 -3.35 -8.09
C SER A 331 -25.18 -3.39 -9.59
N THR A 332 -25.28 -4.56 -10.20
CA THR A 332 -25.05 -4.75 -11.64
C THR A 332 -26.24 -5.47 -12.28
N GLY A 333 -26.60 -5.08 -13.48
CA GLY A 333 -27.65 -5.64 -14.31
C GLY A 333 -27.39 -5.37 -15.78
N PRO A 334 -28.25 -5.77 -16.72
CA PRO A 334 -28.11 -5.43 -18.12
C PRO A 334 -28.21 -3.91 -18.33
N PRO A 335 -27.63 -3.37 -19.42
CA PRO A 335 -27.76 -1.94 -19.74
C PRO A 335 -29.22 -1.54 -19.94
N PRO A 336 -29.57 -0.26 -19.66
CA PRO A 336 -30.92 0.25 -19.96
C PRO A 336 -31.21 0.14 -21.45
N SER A 337 -32.52 -0.11 -21.77
CA SER A 337 -33.01 -0.31 -23.14
C SER A 337 -32.92 0.96 -23.98
#